data_54f95cf16e68c366445f967325f8d4ce
#
_entry.id   54f95cf16e68c366445f967325f8d4ce
#
_cell.length_a   1.000
_cell.length_b   1.000
_cell.length_c   1.000
_cell.angle_alpha   90.00
_cell.angle_beta   90.00
_cell.angle_gamma   90.00
#
_symmetry.space_group_name_H-M   'P 1'
#
loop_
_entity.id
_entity.type
_entity.pdbx_description
1 polymer ?
#
loop_
_entity_poly.entity_id
_entity_poly.type
_entity_poly.pdbx_seq_one_letter_code
_entity_poly.pdbx_strand_id
1 'polypeptide(L)'
;MKTLAGSLLVLALAALALYAAVLALLWWKQEALLFHPQPLAADQRLATEPDVHEEQVQVPGATLSVLHLRLPEPRGVVFYLHGNAGNLAGWFSDPAFYREAGYDLVMPDYRGYGKSTGRIESPGQLRQDVRAVWDSVAPRYAGRRVVLYGRSLGTGLAADLAEQLTREGRPPDVTVLATPYSSLRELAAEFYPWVPGGLLRYPLDTGRHLPHIGGRVLLVHAGEDSLIGLHHSERLMRAAPAAQLLVVPGAGHNDLHLFPSYREAMRRELAAR
;
A
#
# COMPACT_ATOMS: atom_id res chain seq x y z
N MET A 1 -35.71 -23.15 39.24
CA MET A 1 -34.57 -23.57 38.41
C MET A 1 -34.88 -23.57 36.89
N LYS A 2 -36.02 -24.12 36.41
CA LYS A 2 -36.36 -24.16 34.96
C LYS A 2 -36.52 -22.77 34.32
N THR A 3 -37.10 -21.79 35.02
CA THR A 3 -37.29 -20.42 34.54
C THR A 3 -35.96 -19.67 34.41
N LEU A 4 -35.01 -19.83 35.33
CA LEU A 4 -33.71 -19.20 35.29
C LEU A 4 -32.86 -19.74 34.12
N ALA A 5 -32.87 -21.06 33.92
CA ALA A 5 -32.18 -21.70 32.78
C ALA A 5 -32.78 -21.23 31.44
N GLY A 6 -34.08 -21.07 31.33
CA GLY A 6 -34.74 -20.52 30.16
C GLY A 6 -34.35 -19.07 29.86
N SER A 7 -34.30 -18.23 30.90
CA SER A 7 -33.86 -16.83 30.74
C SER A 7 -32.41 -16.71 30.35
N LEU A 8 -31.51 -17.54 30.91
CA LEU A 8 -30.10 -17.59 30.52
C LEU A 8 -29.90 -18.04 29.09
N LEU A 9 -30.66 -19.01 28.62
CA LEU A 9 -30.61 -19.46 27.22
C LEU A 9 -31.07 -18.35 26.27
N VAL A 10 -32.14 -17.64 26.58
CA VAL A 10 -32.61 -16.51 25.77
C VAL A 10 -31.55 -15.41 25.69
N LEU A 11 -30.91 -15.06 26.81
CA LEU A 11 -29.86 -14.06 26.84
C LEU A 11 -28.62 -14.51 26.02
N ALA A 12 -28.23 -15.77 26.11
CA ALA A 12 -27.12 -16.32 25.32
C ALA A 12 -27.40 -16.28 23.82
N LEU A 13 -28.62 -16.65 23.40
CA LEU A 13 -29.05 -16.60 22.01
C LEU A 13 -29.11 -15.15 21.49
N ALA A 14 -29.58 -14.21 22.30
CA ALA A 14 -29.61 -12.80 21.96
C ALA A 14 -28.17 -12.23 21.79
N ALA A 15 -27.26 -12.58 22.70
CA ALA A 15 -25.84 -12.19 22.59
C ALA A 15 -25.18 -12.78 21.33
N LEU A 16 -25.45 -14.04 21.02
CA LEU A 16 -24.93 -14.68 19.81
C LEU A 16 -25.48 -14.02 18.54
N ALA A 17 -26.77 -13.72 18.51
CA ALA A 17 -27.40 -13.03 17.39
C ALA A 17 -26.83 -11.62 17.20
N LEU A 18 -26.62 -10.88 18.30
CA LEU A 18 -25.98 -9.58 18.24
C LEU A 18 -24.53 -9.67 17.72
N TYR A 19 -23.74 -10.61 18.21
CA TYR A 19 -22.39 -10.85 17.73
C TYR A 19 -22.37 -11.18 16.24
N ALA A 20 -23.24 -12.07 15.77
CA ALA A 20 -23.35 -12.40 14.35
C ALA A 20 -23.76 -11.18 13.50
N ALA A 21 -24.68 -10.34 14.00
CA ALA A 21 -25.08 -9.12 13.32
C ALA A 21 -23.91 -8.11 13.21
N VAL A 22 -23.11 -7.97 14.27
CA VAL A 22 -21.89 -7.12 14.25
C VAL A 22 -20.89 -7.65 13.23
N LEU A 23 -20.62 -8.96 13.21
CA LEU A 23 -19.71 -9.55 12.23
C LEU A 23 -20.22 -9.36 10.80
N ALA A 24 -21.52 -9.52 10.54
CA ALA A 24 -22.12 -9.26 9.25
C ALA A 24 -21.97 -7.80 8.82
N LEU A 25 -22.17 -6.85 9.75
CA LEU A 25 -21.96 -5.42 9.50
C LEU A 25 -20.50 -5.11 9.18
N LEU A 26 -19.57 -5.66 9.94
CA LEU A 26 -18.12 -5.50 9.69
C LEU A 26 -17.74 -6.05 8.32
N TRP A 27 -18.25 -7.22 7.95
CA TRP A 27 -18.02 -7.84 6.64
C TRP A 27 -18.57 -6.95 5.51
N TRP A 28 -19.75 -6.39 5.69
CA TRP A 28 -20.41 -5.55 4.68
C TRP A 28 -19.76 -4.17 4.54
N LYS A 29 -19.21 -3.62 5.63
CA LYS A 29 -18.63 -2.28 5.66
C LYS A 29 -17.09 -2.26 5.52
N GLN A 30 -16.46 -3.39 5.18
CA GLN A 30 -14.99 -3.49 5.17
C GLN A 30 -14.31 -2.42 4.33
N GLU A 31 -14.82 -2.12 3.15
CA GLU A 31 -14.22 -1.10 2.29
C GLU A 31 -14.21 0.27 2.96
N ALA A 32 -15.29 0.65 3.60
CA ALA A 32 -15.38 1.93 4.32
C ALA A 32 -14.51 1.98 5.58
N LEU A 33 -14.18 0.82 6.15
CA LEU A 33 -13.31 0.71 7.32
C LEU A 33 -11.82 0.65 6.94
N LEU A 34 -11.50 0.11 5.77
CA LEU A 34 -10.12 -0.07 5.32
C LEU A 34 -9.63 1.07 4.45
N PHE A 35 -10.49 1.66 3.64
CA PHE A 35 -10.12 2.67 2.65
C PHE A 35 -10.77 4.01 2.99
N HIS A 36 -9.95 5.04 3.08
CA HIS A 36 -10.38 6.39 3.45
C HIS A 36 -10.08 7.37 2.32
N PRO A 37 -10.73 7.22 1.15
CA PRO A 37 -10.52 8.11 0.03
C PRO A 37 -10.98 9.53 0.36
N GLN A 38 -10.26 10.51 -0.15
CA GLN A 38 -10.67 11.90 -0.18
C GLN A 38 -10.85 12.32 -1.64
N PRO A 39 -12.09 12.30 -2.16
CA PRO A 39 -12.35 12.70 -3.53
C PRO A 39 -11.97 14.15 -3.79
N LEU A 40 -11.53 14.45 -5.01
CA LEU A 40 -11.21 15.77 -5.51
C LEU A 40 -12.14 16.15 -6.66
N ALA A 41 -12.35 17.44 -6.86
CA ALA A 41 -13.06 17.95 -8.03
C ALA A 41 -12.28 17.58 -9.31
N ALA A 42 -12.99 17.18 -10.35
CA ALA A 42 -12.37 16.73 -11.61
C ALA A 42 -11.52 17.83 -12.27
N ASP A 43 -11.88 19.10 -12.09
CA ASP A 43 -11.20 20.28 -12.60
C ASP A 43 -10.05 20.78 -11.72
N GLN A 44 -9.87 20.20 -10.52
CA GLN A 44 -8.78 20.58 -9.64
C GLN A 44 -7.44 20.16 -10.29
N ARG A 45 -6.59 21.15 -10.59
CA ARG A 45 -5.26 20.91 -11.14
C ARG A 45 -4.30 20.42 -10.06
N LEU A 46 -3.68 19.25 -10.29
CA LEU A 46 -2.66 18.66 -9.42
C LEU A 46 -1.26 18.84 -9.98
N ALA A 47 -1.07 18.79 -11.30
CA ALA A 47 0.20 19.04 -11.97
C ALA A 47 0.49 20.55 -12.00
N THR A 48 1.22 21.03 -10.99
CA THR A 48 1.57 22.46 -10.86
C THR A 48 2.96 22.78 -11.40
N GLU A 49 3.78 21.77 -11.66
CA GLU A 49 5.13 21.88 -12.20
C GLU A 49 5.16 21.41 -13.66
N PRO A 50 6.05 21.96 -14.52
CA PRO A 50 6.02 21.69 -15.97
C PRO A 50 6.38 20.25 -16.34
N ASP A 51 7.11 19.55 -15.51
CA ASP A 51 7.55 18.16 -15.69
C ASP A 51 6.65 17.15 -14.94
N VAL A 52 5.60 17.63 -14.27
CA VAL A 52 4.57 16.78 -13.64
C VAL A 52 3.34 16.73 -14.55
N HIS A 53 2.89 15.54 -14.86
CA HIS A 53 1.76 15.28 -15.75
C HIS A 53 0.63 14.57 -15.01
N GLU A 54 -0.61 14.99 -15.28
CA GLU A 54 -1.79 14.24 -14.89
C GLU A 54 -2.17 13.28 -16.02
N GLU A 55 -2.21 12.00 -15.70
CA GLU A 55 -2.58 10.94 -16.63
C GLU A 55 -3.82 10.22 -16.15
N GLN A 56 -4.49 9.56 -17.08
CA GLN A 56 -5.66 8.75 -16.78
C GLN A 56 -5.48 7.34 -17.36
N VAL A 57 -5.68 6.33 -16.54
CA VAL A 57 -5.64 4.94 -16.96
C VAL A 57 -7.05 4.36 -16.90
N GLN A 58 -7.54 3.91 -18.06
CA GLN A 58 -8.86 3.26 -18.15
C GLN A 58 -8.74 1.82 -17.65
N VAL A 59 -9.61 1.46 -16.71
CA VAL A 59 -9.76 0.10 -16.20
C VAL A 59 -11.23 -0.32 -16.25
N PRO A 60 -11.57 -1.60 -16.20
CA PRO A 60 -12.97 -2.01 -16.22
C PRO A 60 -13.80 -1.31 -15.13
N GLY A 61 -14.74 -0.47 -15.54
CA GLY A 61 -15.68 0.25 -14.65
C GLY A 61 -15.10 1.48 -13.93
N ALA A 62 -13.89 1.93 -14.26
CA ALA A 62 -13.32 3.15 -13.68
C ALA A 62 -12.22 3.79 -14.54
N THR A 63 -11.91 5.03 -14.21
CA THR A 63 -10.74 5.77 -14.71
C THR A 63 -9.87 6.10 -13.51
N LEU A 64 -8.60 5.69 -13.55
CA LEU A 64 -7.64 5.94 -12.48
C LEU A 64 -6.82 7.19 -12.80
N SER A 65 -6.70 8.09 -11.82
CA SER A 65 -5.86 9.28 -11.89
C SER A 65 -4.43 8.92 -11.48
N VAL A 66 -3.47 9.43 -12.24
CA VAL A 66 -2.04 9.18 -12.00
C VAL A 66 -1.31 10.52 -12.07
N LEU A 67 -0.43 10.78 -11.10
CA LEU A 67 0.57 11.82 -11.23
C LEU A 67 1.91 11.20 -11.67
N HIS A 68 2.52 11.81 -12.66
CA HIS A 68 3.73 11.33 -13.29
C HIS A 68 4.75 12.47 -13.44
N LEU A 69 5.78 12.49 -12.58
CA LEU A 69 6.99 13.28 -12.80
C LEU A 69 7.77 12.65 -13.95
N ARG A 70 8.00 13.40 -15.03
CA ARG A 70 8.70 12.94 -16.23
C ARG A 70 9.94 13.78 -16.50
N LEU A 71 11.08 13.15 -16.39
CA LEU A 71 12.37 13.75 -16.75
C LEU A 71 12.69 13.46 -18.23
N PRO A 72 13.48 14.30 -18.89
CA PRO A 72 13.91 14.05 -20.28
C PRO A 72 14.67 12.72 -20.41
N GLU A 73 15.59 12.42 -19.51
CA GLU A 73 16.42 11.22 -19.50
C GLU A 73 16.49 10.61 -18.10
N PRO A 74 15.39 9.95 -17.63
CA PRO A 74 15.40 9.38 -16.29
C PRO A 74 16.32 8.16 -16.22
N ARG A 75 17.00 8.00 -15.09
CA ARG A 75 17.76 6.79 -14.74
C ARG A 75 16.85 5.58 -14.58
N GLY A 76 15.61 5.81 -14.18
CA GLY A 76 14.61 4.80 -13.93
C GLY A 76 13.30 5.42 -13.45
N VAL A 77 12.49 4.59 -12.85
CA VAL A 77 11.18 4.97 -12.31
C VAL A 77 11.01 4.50 -10.88
N VAL A 78 10.40 5.34 -10.06
CA VAL A 78 9.80 4.95 -8.80
C VAL A 78 8.29 4.85 -8.99
N PHE A 79 7.76 3.64 -8.94
CA PHE A 79 6.32 3.39 -8.95
C PHE A 79 5.84 3.32 -7.50
N TYR A 80 5.15 4.37 -7.07
CA TYR A 80 4.81 4.59 -5.67
C TYR A 80 3.35 4.27 -5.40
N LEU A 81 3.09 3.33 -4.51
CA LEU A 81 1.77 2.93 -4.03
C LEU A 81 1.54 3.49 -2.62
N HIS A 82 0.62 4.43 -2.51
CA HIS A 82 0.38 5.19 -1.30
C HIS A 82 -0.42 4.42 -0.22
N GLY A 83 -0.59 5.04 0.94
CA GLY A 83 -1.33 4.48 2.08
C GLY A 83 -2.85 4.52 1.90
N ASN A 84 -3.58 4.17 2.96
CA ASN A 84 -5.03 3.94 2.91
C ASN A 84 -5.90 5.20 2.99
N ALA A 85 -5.34 6.39 3.18
CA ALA A 85 -6.10 7.63 3.33
C ALA A 85 -5.61 8.75 2.41
N GLY A 86 -6.47 9.71 2.11
CA GLY A 86 -6.10 10.91 1.36
C GLY A 86 -6.24 10.77 -0.15
N ASN A 87 -5.32 11.34 -0.90
CA ASN A 87 -5.25 11.35 -2.35
C ASN A 87 -3.89 11.90 -2.83
N LEU A 88 -3.66 11.95 -4.14
CA LEU A 88 -2.42 12.43 -4.76
C LEU A 88 -2.04 13.86 -4.38
N ALA A 89 -2.98 14.76 -4.06
CA ALA A 89 -2.65 16.11 -3.64
C ALA A 89 -1.83 16.15 -2.33
N GLY A 90 -2.04 15.16 -1.45
CA GLY A 90 -1.25 15.00 -0.23
C GLY A 90 -0.03 14.09 -0.38
N TRP A 91 -0.18 13.02 -1.18
CA TRP A 91 0.88 12.01 -1.29
C TRP A 91 2.01 12.41 -2.24
N PHE A 92 1.73 13.14 -3.31
CA PHE A 92 2.73 13.60 -4.28
C PHE A 92 3.44 14.88 -3.79
N SER A 93 3.94 14.85 -2.56
CA SER A 93 4.39 16.04 -1.82
C SER A 93 5.86 16.41 -2.01
N ASP A 94 6.71 15.51 -2.51
CA ASP A 94 8.16 15.75 -2.66
C ASP A 94 8.70 15.23 -4.01
N PRO A 95 8.19 15.70 -5.17
CA PRO A 95 8.71 15.32 -6.48
C PRO A 95 10.16 15.79 -6.67
N ALA A 96 10.57 16.86 -5.98
CA ALA A 96 11.93 17.38 -6.05
C ALA A 96 12.98 16.35 -5.62
N PHE A 97 12.69 15.54 -4.60
CA PHE A 97 13.58 14.47 -4.15
C PHE A 97 13.90 13.46 -5.26
N TYR A 98 12.90 13.04 -6.02
CA TYR A 98 13.06 12.08 -7.11
C TYR A 98 13.70 12.72 -8.33
N ARG A 99 13.38 13.98 -8.62
CA ARG A 99 14.01 14.77 -9.67
C ARG A 99 15.52 14.91 -9.44
N GLU A 100 15.93 15.26 -8.22
CA GLU A 100 17.35 15.33 -7.84
C GLU A 100 18.06 13.98 -7.98
N ALA A 101 17.37 12.87 -7.69
CA ALA A 101 17.90 11.52 -7.86
C ALA A 101 17.94 11.07 -9.34
N GLY A 102 17.32 11.82 -10.25
CA GLY A 102 17.22 11.49 -11.67
C GLY A 102 16.20 10.39 -11.99
N TYR A 103 15.14 10.25 -11.19
CA TYR A 103 14.09 9.25 -11.38
C TYR A 103 12.75 9.89 -11.71
N ASP A 104 12.03 9.28 -12.63
CA ASP A 104 10.61 9.54 -12.77
C ASP A 104 9.87 9.02 -11.53
N LEU A 105 8.78 9.68 -11.16
CA LEU A 105 7.88 9.22 -10.10
C LEU A 105 6.49 9.03 -10.68
N VAL A 106 5.98 7.82 -10.57
CA VAL A 106 4.60 7.48 -10.97
C VAL A 106 3.81 7.11 -9.72
N MET A 107 2.73 7.81 -9.48
CA MET A 107 1.88 7.58 -8.32
C MET A 107 0.41 7.56 -8.75
N PRO A 108 -0.29 6.41 -8.68
CA PRO A 108 -1.73 6.32 -8.95
C PRO A 108 -2.56 6.59 -7.69
N ASP A 109 -3.72 7.21 -7.86
CA ASP A 109 -4.83 7.13 -6.92
C ASP A 109 -5.64 5.86 -7.17
N TYR A 110 -5.96 5.11 -6.12
CA TYR A 110 -6.86 3.95 -6.22
C TYR A 110 -8.29 4.39 -6.51
N ARG A 111 -9.18 3.47 -6.89
CA ARG A 111 -10.60 3.76 -7.13
C ARG A 111 -11.22 4.55 -5.99
N GLY A 112 -11.91 5.64 -6.33
CA GLY A 112 -12.57 6.54 -5.38
C GLY A 112 -11.64 7.52 -4.67
N TYR A 113 -10.31 7.38 -4.81
CA TYR A 113 -9.35 8.35 -4.29
C TYR A 113 -9.14 9.49 -5.28
N GLY A 114 -9.02 10.71 -4.76
CA GLY A 114 -8.73 11.91 -5.54
C GLY A 114 -9.67 12.07 -6.74
N LYS A 115 -9.10 12.05 -7.95
CA LYS A 115 -9.87 12.13 -9.20
C LYS A 115 -10.14 10.76 -9.83
N SER A 116 -9.72 9.67 -9.20
CA SER A 116 -10.06 8.33 -9.66
C SER A 116 -11.54 8.04 -9.44
N THR A 117 -12.20 7.49 -10.46
CA THR A 117 -13.62 7.15 -10.40
C THR A 117 -13.85 5.73 -9.83
N GLY A 118 -15.11 5.35 -9.69
CA GLY A 118 -15.50 4.03 -9.19
C GLY A 118 -15.27 3.87 -7.68
N ARG A 119 -15.23 2.61 -7.25
CA ARG A 119 -14.96 2.24 -5.85
C ARG A 119 -14.23 0.90 -5.78
N ILE A 120 -13.50 0.67 -4.70
CA ILE A 120 -12.85 -0.62 -4.43
C ILE A 120 -13.94 -1.60 -3.98
N GLU A 121 -14.03 -2.76 -4.64
CA GLU A 121 -15.05 -3.78 -4.38
C GLU A 121 -14.44 -5.15 -4.05
N SER A 122 -13.19 -5.38 -4.43
CA SER A 122 -12.48 -6.61 -4.12
C SER A 122 -10.97 -6.44 -4.13
N PRO A 123 -10.22 -7.29 -3.41
CA PRO A 123 -8.75 -7.28 -3.46
C PRO A 123 -8.22 -7.65 -4.86
N GLY A 124 -8.93 -8.50 -5.60
CA GLY A 124 -8.57 -8.85 -6.97
C GLY A 124 -8.65 -7.66 -7.92
N GLN A 125 -9.74 -6.87 -7.83
CA GLN A 125 -9.91 -5.63 -8.59
C GLN A 125 -8.78 -4.63 -8.28
N LEU A 126 -8.50 -4.38 -6.99
CA LEU A 126 -7.47 -3.44 -6.58
C LEU A 126 -6.09 -3.83 -7.13
N ARG A 127 -5.73 -5.12 -7.10
CA ARG A 127 -4.48 -5.63 -7.69
C ARG A 127 -4.44 -5.48 -9.21
N GLN A 128 -5.55 -5.77 -9.89
CA GLN A 128 -5.65 -5.59 -11.35
C GLN A 128 -5.52 -4.13 -11.76
N ASP A 129 -6.06 -3.21 -10.99
CA ASP A 129 -5.94 -1.78 -11.21
C ASP A 129 -4.48 -1.31 -11.08
N VAL A 130 -3.81 -1.69 -9.99
CA VAL A 130 -2.37 -1.40 -9.80
C VAL A 130 -1.55 -1.96 -10.95
N ARG A 131 -1.84 -3.20 -11.38
CA ARG A 131 -1.18 -3.83 -12.51
C ARG A 131 -1.45 -3.08 -13.82
N ALA A 132 -2.66 -2.66 -14.08
CA ALA A 132 -3.01 -1.92 -15.31
C ALA A 132 -2.27 -0.57 -15.39
N VAL A 133 -2.16 0.14 -14.26
CA VAL A 133 -1.36 1.38 -14.22
C VAL A 133 0.12 1.08 -14.49
N TRP A 134 0.69 0.06 -13.85
CA TRP A 134 2.07 -0.33 -14.13
C TRP A 134 2.28 -0.66 -15.61
N ASP A 135 1.43 -1.49 -16.19
CA ASP A 135 1.54 -1.91 -17.59
C ASP A 135 1.42 -0.72 -18.58
N SER A 136 0.66 0.32 -18.21
CA SER A 136 0.53 1.52 -19.05
C SER A 136 1.81 2.36 -19.10
N VAL A 137 2.64 2.33 -18.05
CA VAL A 137 3.87 3.13 -17.96
C VAL A 137 5.14 2.32 -18.20
N ALA A 138 5.13 1.02 -17.92
CA ALA A 138 6.29 0.14 -18.01
C ALA A 138 7.07 0.18 -19.33
N PRO A 139 6.44 0.30 -20.51
CA PRO A 139 7.16 0.37 -21.79
C PRO A 139 8.15 1.55 -21.87
N ARG A 140 7.86 2.66 -21.18
CA ARG A 140 8.74 3.84 -21.11
C ARG A 140 10.05 3.53 -20.38
N TYR A 141 10.05 2.52 -19.51
CA TYR A 141 11.19 2.17 -18.66
C TYR A 141 11.88 0.86 -19.06
N ALA A 142 11.65 0.39 -20.28
CA ALA A 142 12.36 -0.77 -20.81
C ALA A 142 13.89 -0.55 -20.76
N GLY A 143 14.62 -1.46 -20.10
CA GLY A 143 16.07 -1.36 -19.91
C GLY A 143 16.51 -0.28 -18.89
N ARG A 144 15.59 0.36 -18.20
CA ARG A 144 15.87 1.33 -17.13
C ARG A 144 15.56 0.69 -15.77
N ARG A 145 16.11 1.29 -14.73
CA ARG A 145 15.94 0.82 -13.35
C ARG A 145 14.50 1.00 -12.87
N VAL A 146 13.96 -0.03 -12.23
CA VAL A 146 12.60 -0.07 -11.69
C VAL A 146 12.65 -0.19 -10.18
N VAL A 147 12.08 0.79 -9.49
CA VAL A 147 11.88 0.77 -8.04
C VAL A 147 10.38 0.73 -7.75
N LEU A 148 9.91 -0.35 -7.14
CA LEU A 148 8.57 -0.40 -6.58
C LEU A 148 8.60 0.11 -5.15
N TYR A 149 7.75 1.06 -4.84
CA TYR A 149 7.66 1.62 -3.50
C TYR A 149 6.24 1.48 -2.96
N GLY A 150 6.09 0.84 -1.82
CA GLY A 150 4.82 0.76 -1.09
C GLY A 150 4.89 1.46 0.26
N ARG A 151 3.88 2.26 0.59
CA ARG A 151 3.77 2.88 1.91
C ARG A 151 2.54 2.34 2.65
N SER A 152 2.71 1.85 3.89
CA SER A 152 1.59 1.37 4.71
C SER A 152 0.73 0.39 3.92
N LEU A 153 -0.56 0.68 3.64
CA LEU A 153 -1.43 -0.13 2.78
C LEU A 153 -0.74 -0.55 1.48
N GLY A 154 -0.04 0.38 0.83
CA GLY A 154 0.65 0.15 -0.44
C GLY A 154 1.75 -0.91 -0.37
N THR A 155 2.24 -1.29 0.81
CA THR A 155 3.29 -2.33 0.95
C THR A 155 2.81 -3.70 0.49
N GLY A 156 1.57 -4.07 0.82
CA GLY A 156 0.99 -5.32 0.35
C GLY A 156 0.76 -5.34 -1.16
N LEU A 157 0.39 -4.19 -1.74
CA LEU A 157 0.19 -4.04 -3.19
C LEU A 157 1.52 -4.04 -3.94
N ALA A 158 2.54 -3.37 -3.41
CA ALA A 158 3.88 -3.35 -3.99
C ALA A 158 4.53 -4.75 -3.96
N ALA A 159 4.36 -5.49 -2.86
CA ALA A 159 4.86 -6.85 -2.74
C ALA A 159 4.17 -7.81 -3.73
N ASP A 160 2.85 -7.72 -3.88
CA ASP A 160 2.10 -8.52 -4.87
C ASP A 160 2.53 -8.20 -6.31
N LEU A 161 2.65 -6.92 -6.67
CA LEU A 161 3.12 -6.53 -8.01
C LEU A 161 4.56 -6.99 -8.25
N ALA A 162 5.46 -6.85 -7.27
CA ALA A 162 6.85 -7.28 -7.38
C ALA A 162 6.97 -8.79 -7.61
N GLU A 163 6.17 -9.61 -6.90
CA GLU A 163 6.11 -11.06 -7.15
C GLU A 163 5.59 -11.38 -8.56
N GLN A 164 4.52 -10.71 -9.02
CA GLN A 164 4.00 -10.91 -10.37
C GLN A 164 5.07 -10.62 -11.42
N LEU A 165 5.75 -9.48 -11.33
CA LEU A 165 6.82 -9.11 -12.26
C LEU A 165 8.00 -10.09 -12.20
N THR A 166 8.32 -10.58 -11.01
CA THR A 166 9.38 -11.61 -10.83
C THR A 166 9.03 -12.90 -11.56
N ARG A 167 7.79 -13.37 -11.42
CA ARG A 167 7.30 -14.58 -12.11
C ARG A 167 7.31 -14.44 -13.63
N GLU A 168 7.19 -13.20 -14.12
CA GLU A 168 7.26 -12.88 -15.56
C GLU A 168 8.69 -12.70 -16.07
N GLY A 169 9.71 -12.93 -15.23
CA GLY A 169 11.12 -12.74 -15.59
C GLY A 169 11.55 -11.27 -15.68
N ARG A 170 10.78 -10.35 -15.11
CA ARG A 170 11.03 -8.91 -15.10
C ARG A 170 11.01 -8.36 -13.66
N PRO A 171 11.82 -8.91 -12.73
CA PRO A 171 11.81 -8.44 -11.35
C PRO A 171 12.14 -6.95 -11.28
N PRO A 172 11.55 -6.20 -10.34
CA PRO A 172 12.02 -4.85 -10.04
C PRO A 172 13.46 -4.92 -9.51
N ASP A 173 14.26 -3.88 -9.79
CA ASP A 173 15.62 -3.79 -9.24
C ASP A 173 15.60 -3.65 -7.71
N VAL A 174 14.63 -2.88 -7.22
CA VAL A 174 14.43 -2.66 -5.78
C VAL A 174 12.94 -2.63 -5.47
N THR A 175 12.55 -3.30 -4.40
CA THR A 175 11.23 -3.14 -3.76
C THR A 175 11.42 -2.52 -2.38
N VAL A 176 10.91 -1.31 -2.19
CA VAL A 176 10.92 -0.61 -0.90
C VAL A 176 9.55 -0.72 -0.25
N LEU A 177 9.51 -1.23 0.95
CA LEU A 177 8.30 -1.36 1.76
C LEU A 177 8.43 -0.50 3.01
N ALA A 178 7.78 0.66 3.03
CA ALA A 178 7.87 1.62 4.11
C ALA A 178 6.70 1.48 5.08
N THR A 179 6.99 1.33 6.37
CA THR A 179 6.04 0.99 7.45
C THR A 179 5.17 -0.23 7.09
N PRO A 180 5.82 -1.39 6.76
CA PRO A 180 5.10 -2.54 6.28
C PRO A 180 4.43 -3.32 7.42
N TYR A 181 3.30 -3.94 7.09
CA TYR A 181 2.65 -4.99 7.89
C TYR A 181 2.91 -6.37 7.26
N SER A 182 2.90 -7.41 8.08
CA SER A 182 3.04 -8.81 7.59
C SER A 182 1.81 -9.25 6.77
N SER A 183 0.61 -8.96 7.29
CA SER A 183 -0.65 -9.01 6.55
C SER A 183 -1.68 -8.11 7.24
N LEU A 184 -2.66 -7.58 6.49
CA LEU A 184 -3.76 -6.84 7.11
C LEU A 184 -4.59 -7.72 8.04
N ARG A 185 -4.61 -9.04 7.81
CA ARG A 185 -5.30 -9.98 8.70
C ARG A 185 -4.65 -10.00 10.09
N GLU A 186 -3.33 -10.07 10.14
CA GLU A 186 -2.59 -10.06 11.41
C GLU A 186 -2.72 -8.71 12.10
N LEU A 187 -2.54 -7.62 11.37
CA LEU A 187 -2.71 -6.27 11.91
C LEU A 187 -4.13 -6.06 12.45
N ALA A 188 -5.17 -6.50 11.74
CA ALA A 188 -6.55 -6.42 12.21
C ALA A 188 -6.80 -7.26 13.47
N ALA A 189 -6.16 -8.43 13.59
CA ALA A 189 -6.29 -9.28 14.76
C ALA A 189 -5.66 -8.65 16.03
N GLU A 190 -4.68 -7.78 15.88
CA GLU A 190 -4.09 -7.04 17.01
C GLU A 190 -5.06 -6.01 17.59
N PHE A 191 -5.78 -5.29 16.72
CA PHE A 191 -6.76 -4.28 17.13
C PHE A 191 -8.14 -4.88 17.47
N TYR A 192 -8.50 -5.99 16.82
CA TYR A 192 -9.82 -6.61 16.93
C TYR A 192 -9.72 -8.13 17.16
N PRO A 193 -9.09 -8.60 18.27
CA PRO A 193 -8.85 -10.03 18.50
C PRO A 193 -10.12 -10.87 18.61
N TRP A 194 -11.27 -10.24 18.84
CA TRP A 194 -12.57 -10.89 18.91
C TRP A 194 -13.24 -11.09 17.52
N VAL A 195 -12.64 -10.54 16.45
CA VAL A 195 -13.14 -10.72 15.07
C VAL A 195 -12.39 -11.89 14.42
N PRO A 196 -13.12 -12.92 13.92
CA PRO A 196 -12.46 -14.03 13.20
C PRO A 196 -11.67 -13.53 11.99
N GLY A 197 -10.37 -13.85 11.92
CA GLY A 197 -9.49 -13.38 10.83
C GLY A 197 -9.93 -13.80 9.43
N GLY A 198 -10.72 -14.88 9.29
CA GLY A 198 -11.32 -15.29 8.02
C GLY A 198 -12.41 -14.35 7.49
N LEU A 199 -12.90 -13.43 8.32
CA LEU A 199 -13.89 -12.45 7.91
C LEU A 199 -13.29 -11.38 6.99
N LEU A 200 -11.97 -11.12 7.09
CA LEU A 200 -11.28 -10.10 6.31
C LEU A 200 -11.15 -10.53 4.85
N ARG A 201 -11.78 -9.77 3.94
CA ARG A 201 -11.75 -9.99 2.47
C ARG A 201 -10.48 -9.48 1.82
N TYR A 202 -9.76 -8.54 2.46
CA TYR A 202 -8.54 -7.88 1.99
C TYR A 202 -7.33 -8.28 2.84
N PRO A 203 -6.81 -9.50 2.72
CA PRO A 203 -5.68 -9.93 3.55
C PRO A 203 -4.41 -9.14 3.27
N LEU A 204 -4.20 -8.68 2.01
CA LEU A 204 -3.01 -7.96 1.53
C LEU A 204 -1.74 -8.51 2.20
N ASP A 205 -1.45 -9.78 1.95
CA ASP A 205 -0.48 -10.59 2.69
C ASP A 205 0.95 -10.33 2.18
N THR A 206 1.60 -9.31 2.72
CA THR A 206 2.98 -8.93 2.37
C THR A 206 3.94 -10.10 2.64
N GLY A 207 3.76 -10.80 3.76
CA GLY A 207 4.62 -11.90 4.16
C GLY A 207 4.59 -13.10 3.21
N ARG A 208 3.45 -13.34 2.56
CA ARG A 208 3.30 -14.38 1.55
C ARG A 208 4.06 -14.05 0.26
N HIS A 209 4.03 -12.79 -0.16
CA HIS A 209 4.65 -12.36 -1.41
C HIS A 209 6.16 -12.20 -1.29
N LEU A 210 6.62 -11.69 -0.16
CA LEU A 210 8.00 -11.26 0.07
C LEU A 210 9.08 -12.31 -0.28
N PRO A 211 8.95 -13.61 0.07
CA PRO A 211 9.95 -14.65 -0.28
C PRO A 211 10.11 -14.89 -1.78
N HIS A 212 9.17 -14.42 -2.59
CA HIS A 212 9.10 -14.65 -4.03
C HIS A 212 9.45 -13.41 -4.86
N ILE A 213 9.86 -12.33 -4.21
CA ILE A 213 10.27 -11.09 -4.87
C ILE A 213 11.73 -11.23 -5.32
N GLY A 214 11.96 -11.04 -6.61
CA GLY A 214 13.31 -10.87 -7.17
C GLY A 214 13.83 -9.45 -6.97
N GLY A 215 15.14 -9.27 -7.16
CA GLY A 215 15.82 -8.01 -6.90
C GLY A 215 16.05 -7.76 -5.40
N ARG A 216 16.39 -6.51 -5.07
CA ARG A 216 16.64 -6.11 -3.68
C ARG A 216 15.34 -5.75 -2.98
N VAL A 217 15.22 -6.13 -1.71
CA VAL A 217 14.09 -5.74 -0.86
C VAL A 217 14.62 -4.93 0.32
N LEU A 218 14.08 -3.73 0.49
CA LEU A 218 14.33 -2.85 1.63
C LEU A 218 13.04 -2.64 2.41
N LEU A 219 13.02 -3.11 3.65
CA LEU A 219 11.98 -2.77 4.63
C LEU A 219 12.44 -1.52 5.38
N VAL A 220 11.60 -0.50 5.45
CA VAL A 220 11.86 0.70 6.25
C VAL A 220 10.79 0.83 7.30
N HIS A 221 11.16 0.79 8.58
CA HIS A 221 10.22 0.87 9.67
C HIS A 221 10.42 2.12 10.52
N ALA A 222 9.35 2.76 10.93
CA ALA A 222 9.38 3.90 11.82
C ALA A 222 9.49 3.40 13.27
N GLY A 223 10.52 3.84 13.99
CA GLY A 223 10.86 3.30 15.32
C GLY A 223 9.79 3.52 16.39
N GLU A 224 8.96 4.56 16.23
CA GLU A 224 7.85 4.90 17.12
C GLU A 224 6.49 4.76 16.41
N ASP A 225 6.38 3.80 15.47
CA ASP A 225 5.12 3.52 14.79
C ASP A 225 4.10 2.92 15.77
N SER A 226 3.10 3.72 16.13
CA SER A 226 2.01 3.31 17.02
C SER A 226 0.88 2.56 16.32
N LEU A 227 0.89 2.54 14.97
CA LEU A 227 -0.14 1.87 14.17
C LEU A 227 0.31 0.46 13.74
N ILE A 228 1.54 0.34 13.27
CA ILE A 228 2.11 -0.92 12.82
C ILE A 228 3.39 -1.18 13.61
N GLY A 229 3.35 -2.13 14.53
CA GLY A 229 4.47 -2.43 15.40
C GLY A 229 5.66 -3.03 14.63
N LEU A 230 6.88 -2.77 15.12
CA LEU A 230 8.14 -3.24 14.52
C LEU A 230 8.18 -4.76 14.30
N HIS A 231 7.48 -5.52 15.14
CA HIS A 231 7.40 -6.99 15.03
C HIS A 231 6.84 -7.49 13.69
N HIS A 232 6.06 -6.67 12.96
CA HIS A 232 5.64 -6.97 11.59
C HIS A 232 6.86 -7.01 10.65
N SER A 233 7.73 -6.00 10.70
CA SER A 233 8.97 -6.00 9.91
C SER A 233 9.91 -7.13 10.31
N GLU A 234 10.05 -7.43 11.60
CA GLU A 234 10.83 -8.57 12.07
C GLU A 234 10.28 -9.91 11.55
N ARG A 235 8.96 -10.05 11.48
CA ARG A 235 8.31 -11.22 10.88
C ARG A 235 8.58 -11.32 9.39
N LEU A 236 8.53 -10.21 8.68
CA LEU A 236 8.88 -10.15 7.26
C LEU A 236 10.34 -10.51 7.02
N MET A 237 11.27 -10.03 7.86
CA MET A 237 12.68 -10.43 7.80
C MET A 237 12.89 -11.92 7.99
N ARG A 238 12.12 -12.56 8.87
CA ARG A 238 12.17 -14.04 9.03
C ARG A 238 11.66 -14.77 7.81
N ALA A 239 10.66 -14.23 7.11
CA ALA A 239 10.12 -14.82 5.89
C ALA A 239 11.06 -14.63 4.68
N ALA A 240 11.83 -13.55 4.64
CA ALA A 240 12.76 -13.23 3.56
C ALA A 240 14.11 -12.73 4.13
N PRO A 241 15.00 -13.62 4.56
CA PRO A 241 16.27 -13.27 5.22
C PRO A 241 17.24 -12.44 4.35
N ALA A 242 17.04 -12.47 3.02
CA ALA A 242 17.82 -11.64 2.08
C ALA A 242 17.38 -10.17 2.04
N ALA A 243 16.19 -9.84 2.59
CA ALA A 243 15.74 -8.47 2.70
C ALA A 243 16.61 -7.68 3.69
N GLN A 244 16.63 -6.36 3.53
CA GLN A 244 17.29 -5.47 4.48
C GLN A 244 16.23 -4.72 5.30
N LEU A 245 16.51 -4.48 6.57
CA LEU A 245 15.65 -3.70 7.44
C LEU A 245 16.39 -2.44 7.92
N LEU A 246 15.78 -1.29 7.65
CA LEU A 246 16.14 -0.01 8.24
C LEU A 246 15.06 0.37 9.25
N VAL A 247 15.44 0.50 10.51
CA VAL A 247 14.59 1.14 11.54
C VAL A 247 15.03 2.60 11.65
N VAL A 248 14.08 3.53 11.56
CA VAL A 248 14.32 4.98 11.70
C VAL A 248 13.90 5.41 13.10
N PRO A 249 14.85 5.62 14.02
CA PRO A 249 14.54 5.98 15.41
C PRO A 249 13.77 7.30 15.49
N GLY A 250 12.81 7.39 16.39
CA GLY A 250 12.00 8.59 16.63
C GLY A 250 10.94 8.87 15.56
N ALA A 251 10.95 8.17 14.43
CA ALA A 251 9.94 8.34 13.40
C ALA A 251 8.63 7.64 13.80
N GLY A 252 7.52 8.31 13.58
CA GLY A 252 6.18 7.74 13.66
C GLY A 252 5.67 7.26 12.31
N HIS A 253 4.43 6.74 12.30
CA HIS A 253 3.83 6.17 11.09
C HIS A 253 3.78 7.16 9.92
N ASN A 254 3.52 8.43 10.15
CA ASN A 254 3.22 9.41 9.10
C ASN A 254 4.38 10.36 8.74
N ASP A 255 5.44 10.44 9.52
CA ASP A 255 6.50 11.43 9.38
C ASP A 255 7.86 10.86 8.94
N LEU A 256 7.93 9.57 8.68
CA LEU A 256 9.13 8.83 8.26
C LEU A 256 9.97 9.58 7.20
N HIS A 257 9.29 10.22 6.23
CA HIS A 257 9.92 10.94 5.11
C HIS A 257 10.64 12.22 5.53
N LEU A 258 10.40 12.73 6.74
CA LEU A 258 11.05 13.93 7.29
C LEU A 258 12.43 13.61 7.88
N PHE A 259 12.72 12.34 8.16
CA PHE A 259 13.96 11.94 8.83
C PHE A 259 15.14 11.85 7.87
N PRO A 260 16.30 12.47 8.21
CA PRO A 260 17.50 12.43 7.38
C PRO A 260 17.98 11.01 7.08
N SER A 261 17.95 10.11 8.05
CA SER A 261 18.37 8.70 7.89
C SER A 261 17.52 7.95 6.85
N TYR A 262 16.21 8.20 6.82
CA TYR A 262 15.33 7.68 5.77
C TYR A 262 15.72 8.25 4.40
N ARG A 263 15.83 9.58 4.29
CA ARG A 263 16.14 10.26 3.03
C ARG A 263 17.51 9.81 2.48
N GLU A 264 18.48 9.64 3.34
CA GLU A 264 19.81 9.13 2.96
C GLU A 264 19.76 7.68 2.46
N ALA A 265 19.00 6.80 3.15
CA ALA A 265 18.81 5.43 2.70
C ALA A 265 18.13 5.38 1.33
N MET A 266 17.09 6.17 1.11
CA MET A 266 16.42 6.26 -0.19
C MET A 266 17.35 6.80 -1.27
N ARG A 267 18.19 7.82 -0.99
CA ARG A 267 19.21 8.30 -1.94
C ARG A 267 20.20 7.19 -2.30
N ARG A 268 20.65 6.40 -1.33
CA ARG A 268 21.56 5.25 -1.59
C ARG A 268 20.90 4.21 -2.50
N GLU A 269 19.64 3.87 -2.24
CA GLU A 269 18.91 2.92 -3.08
C GLU A 269 18.72 3.43 -4.51
N LEU A 270 18.43 4.72 -4.68
CA LEU A 270 18.29 5.33 -6.00
C LEU A 270 19.65 5.56 -6.69
N ALA A 271 20.75 5.74 -5.94
CA ALA A 271 22.09 5.93 -6.50
C ALA A 271 22.76 4.62 -6.91
N ALA A 272 22.42 3.49 -6.30
CA ALA A 272 23.00 2.17 -6.64
C ALA A 272 22.78 1.85 -8.14
N ARG A 273 23.80 1.21 -8.76
CA ARG A 273 23.76 0.77 -10.17
C ARG A 273 23.22 -0.64 -10.30
#